data_26bd67d11ba8671bda8f69d53d1c2096
#
_entry.id   26bd67d11ba8671bda8f69d53d1c2096
#
_cell.length_a   1.000
_cell.length_b   1.000
_cell.length_c   1.000
_cell.angle_alpha   90.00
_cell.angle_beta   90.00
_cell.angle_gamma   90.00
#
_symmetry.space_group_name_H-M   'P 1'
#
loop_
_entity.id
_entity.type
_entity.pdbx_description
1 polymer ?
#
loop_
_entity_poly.entity_id
_entity_poly.type
_entity_poly.pdbx_seq_one_letter_code
_entity_poly.pdbx_strand_id
1 'polypeptide(L)'
;MRYDRRPTVPFMDRRRFMQRAAGFVAAVSVERLGAQMPAAPGVKTVRSDVLEIGYHESGDAGGFPIILLHGFPDDAHAYEGVMPALAKAGFRALAVYLRGYGPTRFLDPTGARTAEQAAIGQDVIDFADALKLPRFAVAGFDWGGRAACIASALYPDRVRAAVLIGGYLIQNTVTPARPAAPEAVRRLWYQWYFNTDAGRAGLEQNRRGLCAVMWREWSPTWRFSDEMFNLTARSFDNPDFVDCVIHSYRHRNFNAPGEPRFLDIERQLANRPAISVPAIVLHGGDDAFGRPSAEITAAERAAMPQLVDKRIVEGAGHFLPHEKPNEVASALLDVLRTTR
;
A
#
# COMPACT_ATOMS: atom_id res chain seq x y z
N MET A 1 36.07 -39.53 38.73
CA MET A 1 35.69 -38.64 37.61
C MET A 1 35.81 -37.20 38.09
N ARG A 2 36.79 -36.47 37.56
CA ARG A 2 37.02 -35.05 37.93
C ARG A 2 36.19 -34.15 37.03
N TYR A 3 35.28 -33.35 37.58
CA TYR A 3 34.56 -32.31 36.88
C TYR A 3 35.47 -31.11 36.66
N ASP A 4 35.71 -30.78 35.42
CA ASP A 4 36.51 -29.66 34.94
C ASP A 4 35.75 -28.36 35.16
N ARG A 5 36.36 -27.39 35.89
CA ARG A 5 35.75 -26.08 36.16
C ARG A 5 36.01 -25.14 34.98
N ARG A 6 34.95 -24.79 34.26
CA ARG A 6 35.01 -23.72 33.26
C ARG A 6 35.23 -22.36 33.94
N PRO A 7 36.00 -21.47 33.33
CA PRO A 7 36.21 -20.12 33.90
C PRO A 7 34.90 -19.29 33.83
N THR A 8 34.56 -18.69 34.96
CA THR A 8 33.44 -17.72 35.06
C THR A 8 33.86 -16.39 34.45
N VAL A 9 33.15 -15.96 33.41
CA VAL A 9 33.27 -14.63 32.84
C VAL A 9 32.69 -13.64 33.86
N PRO A 10 33.41 -12.57 34.26
CA PRO A 10 32.91 -11.62 35.24
C PRO A 10 31.71 -10.84 34.65
N PHE A 11 30.63 -10.84 35.40
CA PHE A 11 29.43 -10.06 35.08
C PHE A 11 29.78 -8.57 35.15
N MET A 12 29.66 -7.85 34.04
CA MET A 12 29.93 -6.42 33.99
C MET A 12 28.80 -5.67 34.69
N ASP A 13 29.14 -4.89 35.72
CA ASP A 13 28.18 -4.12 36.51
C ASP A 13 27.41 -3.12 35.64
N ARG A 14 26.07 -3.19 35.67
CA ARG A 14 25.15 -2.32 34.95
C ARG A 14 25.41 -0.83 35.14
N ARG A 15 25.94 -0.44 36.29
CA ARG A 15 26.29 0.96 36.59
C ARG A 15 27.50 1.47 35.79
N ARG A 16 28.49 0.63 35.53
CA ARG A 16 29.66 0.99 34.71
C ARG A 16 29.36 1.04 33.19
N PHE A 17 28.36 0.27 32.75
CA PHE A 17 27.89 0.36 31.36
C PHE A 17 27.14 1.67 31.09
N MET A 18 26.29 2.13 32.05
CA MET A 18 25.53 3.37 31.91
C MET A 18 26.40 4.63 32.00
N GLN A 19 27.51 4.60 32.70
CA GLN A 19 28.41 5.76 32.81
C GLN A 19 29.31 5.98 31.58
N ARG A 20 29.50 4.99 30.73
CA ARG A 20 30.23 5.14 29.46
C ARG A 20 29.33 5.50 28.26
N ALA A 21 28.01 5.39 28.38
CA ALA A 21 27.05 5.79 27.35
C ALA A 21 26.64 7.27 27.41
N ALA A 22 27.08 8.03 28.47
CA ALA A 22 26.71 9.43 28.68
C ALA A 22 27.63 10.45 27.97
N GLY A 23 28.55 10.02 27.17
CA GLY A 23 29.50 10.89 26.47
C GLY A 23 29.49 10.66 24.96
N PHE A 24 28.51 11.14 24.26
CA PHE A 24 28.51 11.57 22.83
C PHE A 24 27.06 11.58 22.31
N VAL A 25 26.23 12.49 22.83
CA VAL A 25 25.10 12.99 22.07
C VAL A 25 25.52 14.36 21.53
N ALA A 26 26.33 14.37 20.49
CA ALA A 26 26.36 15.49 19.57
C ALA A 26 25.02 15.48 18.83
N ALA A 27 24.13 16.41 19.14
CA ALA A 27 22.95 16.70 18.35
C ALA A 27 23.42 17.16 16.97
N VAL A 28 23.55 16.24 16.04
CA VAL A 28 23.60 16.57 14.61
C VAL A 28 22.16 16.95 14.25
N SER A 29 21.90 18.25 14.29
CA SER A 29 20.74 18.83 13.61
C SER A 29 20.97 18.57 12.11
N VAL A 30 20.44 17.45 11.62
CA VAL A 30 20.30 17.24 10.18
C VAL A 30 19.20 18.21 9.76
N GLU A 31 19.61 19.39 9.30
CA GLU A 31 18.76 20.23 8.49
C GLU A 31 18.29 19.35 7.32
N ARG A 32 17.02 18.93 7.36
CA ARG A 32 16.33 18.33 6.22
C ARG A 32 16.15 19.44 5.18
N LEU A 33 17.22 19.75 4.46
CA LEU A 33 17.13 20.47 3.21
C LEU A 33 16.29 19.56 2.31
N GLY A 34 15.02 19.92 2.13
CA GLY A 34 14.11 19.31 1.18
C GLY A 34 14.62 19.54 -0.24
N ALA A 35 15.66 18.82 -0.63
CA ALA A 35 16.05 18.73 -2.03
C ALA A 35 14.92 18.01 -2.74
N GLN A 36 14.06 18.78 -3.41
CA GLN A 36 13.02 18.30 -4.31
C GLN A 36 13.74 17.53 -5.42
N MET A 37 13.71 16.21 -5.37
CA MET A 37 14.21 15.41 -6.49
C MET A 37 13.36 15.79 -7.73
N PRO A 38 13.97 16.12 -8.87
CA PRO A 38 13.21 16.40 -10.07
C PRO A 38 12.34 15.17 -10.39
N ALA A 39 11.08 15.41 -10.73
CA ALA A 39 10.19 14.34 -11.19
C ALA A 39 10.84 13.62 -12.38
N ALA A 40 10.77 12.29 -12.38
CA ALA A 40 11.23 11.50 -13.51
C ALA A 40 10.48 11.93 -14.79
N PRO A 41 11.10 11.85 -15.98
CA PRO A 41 10.41 12.22 -17.22
C PRO A 41 9.07 11.47 -17.34
N GLY A 42 7.99 12.22 -17.60
CA GLY A 42 6.62 11.66 -17.73
C GLY A 42 5.79 11.60 -16.45
N VAL A 43 6.36 11.92 -15.27
CA VAL A 43 5.59 12.05 -14.02
C VAL A 43 4.98 13.45 -13.93
N LYS A 44 3.69 13.48 -13.63
CA LYS A 44 2.93 14.70 -13.32
C LYS A 44 2.74 14.82 -11.82
N THR A 45 2.48 16.03 -11.33
CA THR A 45 2.09 16.27 -9.92
C THR A 45 0.81 17.11 -9.86
N VAL A 46 0.06 16.92 -8.77
CA VAL A 46 -1.07 17.75 -8.42
C VAL A 46 -1.08 18.00 -6.91
N ARG A 47 -1.47 19.17 -6.48
CA ARG A 47 -1.53 19.52 -5.06
C ARG A 47 -2.94 19.31 -4.53
N SER A 48 -3.04 18.53 -3.45
CA SER A 48 -4.20 18.48 -2.57
C SER A 48 -3.97 19.36 -1.33
N ASP A 49 -4.83 19.26 -0.32
CA ASP A 49 -4.66 20.00 0.93
C ASP A 49 -3.44 19.55 1.75
N VAL A 50 -3.02 18.29 1.58
CA VAL A 50 -1.99 17.65 2.43
C VAL A 50 -0.76 17.24 1.65
N LEU A 51 -0.95 16.85 0.39
CA LEU A 51 0.10 16.23 -0.43
C LEU A 51 0.26 16.98 -1.76
N GLU A 52 1.48 17.02 -2.24
CA GLU A 52 1.77 17.11 -3.65
C GLU A 52 1.90 15.67 -4.17
N ILE A 53 0.90 15.23 -4.94
CA ILE A 53 0.72 13.84 -5.35
C ILE A 53 1.30 13.63 -6.74
N GLY A 54 2.27 12.72 -6.86
CA GLY A 54 2.83 12.29 -8.14
C GLY A 54 1.97 11.21 -8.80
N TYR A 55 1.91 11.25 -10.14
CA TYR A 55 1.17 10.25 -10.89
C TYR A 55 1.67 10.14 -12.34
N HIS A 56 1.45 8.98 -12.95
CA HIS A 56 1.55 8.78 -14.40
C HIS A 56 0.17 8.89 -15.03
N GLU A 57 0.13 9.39 -16.26
CA GLU A 57 -1.10 9.55 -17.01
C GLU A 57 -0.95 8.98 -18.43
N SER A 58 -1.97 8.27 -18.90
CA SER A 58 -2.05 7.74 -20.27
C SER A 58 -3.48 7.84 -20.79
N GLY A 59 -3.62 8.09 -22.07
CA GLY A 59 -4.92 8.29 -22.73
C GLY A 59 -5.30 9.76 -22.89
N ASP A 60 -6.51 9.98 -23.41
CA ASP A 60 -7.04 11.33 -23.63
C ASP A 60 -7.43 11.97 -22.29
N ALA A 61 -7.02 13.23 -22.08
CA ALA A 61 -7.36 13.99 -20.88
C ALA A 61 -8.88 14.18 -20.71
N GLY A 62 -9.66 14.15 -21.79
CA GLY A 62 -11.14 14.17 -21.78
C GLY A 62 -11.77 12.79 -21.57
N GLY A 63 -10.99 11.70 -21.61
CA GLY A 63 -11.46 10.34 -21.35
C GLY A 63 -11.98 10.14 -19.94
N PHE A 64 -12.90 9.19 -19.74
CA PHE A 64 -13.36 8.87 -18.38
C PHE A 64 -12.20 8.36 -17.52
N PRO A 65 -11.98 8.95 -16.31
CA PRO A 65 -10.80 8.66 -15.50
C PRO A 65 -10.87 7.32 -14.78
N ILE A 66 -9.73 6.62 -14.76
CA ILE A 66 -9.50 5.40 -13.99
C ILE A 66 -8.28 5.65 -13.10
N ILE A 67 -8.46 5.63 -11.78
CA ILE A 67 -7.40 5.79 -10.78
C ILE A 67 -6.86 4.41 -10.42
N LEU A 68 -5.53 4.24 -10.53
CA LEU A 68 -4.81 3.00 -10.33
C LEU A 68 -3.87 3.13 -9.14
N LEU A 69 -4.02 2.26 -8.13
CA LEU A 69 -3.41 2.40 -6.81
C LEU A 69 -2.55 1.19 -6.48
N HIS A 70 -1.25 1.42 -6.33
CA HIS A 70 -0.29 0.39 -5.93
C HIS A 70 -0.34 0.09 -4.43
N GLY A 71 0.40 -0.93 -4.00
CA GLY A 71 0.57 -1.28 -2.60
C GLY A 71 2.01 -1.20 -2.10
N PHE A 72 2.28 -1.77 -0.95
CA PHE A 72 3.62 -1.98 -0.41
C PHE A 72 4.14 -3.37 -0.80
N PRO A 73 5.41 -3.53 -1.10
CA PRO A 73 6.40 -2.53 -1.44
C PRO A 73 6.51 -2.34 -2.97
N ASP A 74 5.63 -1.52 -3.51
CA ASP A 74 5.54 -1.26 -4.96
C ASP A 74 5.31 0.24 -5.21
N ASP A 75 5.13 0.63 -6.48
CA ASP A 75 4.84 2.01 -6.86
C ASP A 75 3.94 2.10 -8.10
N ALA A 76 3.76 3.30 -8.63
CA ALA A 76 2.88 3.55 -9.78
C ALA A 76 3.30 2.80 -11.07
N HIS A 77 4.57 2.38 -11.19
CA HIS A 77 5.05 1.59 -12.32
C HIS A 77 4.39 0.19 -12.40
N ALA A 78 3.76 -0.28 -11.31
CA ALA A 78 2.95 -1.50 -11.33
C ALA A 78 1.91 -1.53 -12.46
N TYR A 79 1.46 -0.36 -12.88
CA TYR A 79 0.41 -0.23 -13.88
C TYR A 79 0.90 0.14 -15.29
N GLU A 80 2.22 0.19 -15.52
CA GLU A 80 2.77 0.52 -16.86
C GLU A 80 2.23 -0.40 -17.97
N GLY A 81 2.08 -1.69 -17.67
CA GLY A 81 1.52 -2.67 -18.62
C GLY A 81 -0.01 -2.59 -18.77
N VAL A 82 -0.71 -2.01 -17.78
CA VAL A 82 -2.19 -1.90 -17.77
C VAL A 82 -2.66 -0.67 -18.53
N MET A 83 -1.99 0.48 -18.32
CA MET A 83 -2.41 1.78 -18.82
C MET A 83 -2.60 1.87 -20.33
N PRO A 84 -1.72 1.28 -21.19
CA PRO A 84 -1.88 1.36 -22.64
C PRO A 84 -3.18 0.75 -23.17
N ALA A 85 -3.62 -0.36 -22.57
CA ALA A 85 -4.88 -1.02 -22.97
C ALA A 85 -6.10 -0.16 -22.61
N LEU A 86 -6.08 0.52 -21.46
CA LEU A 86 -7.13 1.44 -21.03
C LEU A 86 -7.16 2.69 -21.92
N ALA A 87 -6.00 3.26 -22.22
CA ALA A 87 -5.88 4.41 -23.10
C ALA A 87 -6.39 4.11 -24.51
N LYS A 88 -6.04 2.94 -25.07
CA LYS A 88 -6.55 2.45 -26.37
C LYS A 88 -8.08 2.31 -26.37
N ALA A 89 -8.67 1.98 -25.23
CA ALA A 89 -10.12 1.87 -25.07
C ALA A 89 -10.82 3.23 -24.83
N GLY A 90 -10.10 4.36 -24.88
CA GLY A 90 -10.62 5.72 -24.73
C GLY A 90 -10.75 6.21 -23.29
N PHE A 91 -10.12 5.53 -22.32
CA PHE A 91 -10.08 5.95 -20.93
C PHE A 91 -8.85 6.78 -20.61
N ARG A 92 -8.96 7.62 -19.57
CA ARG A 92 -7.85 8.35 -18.97
C ARG A 92 -7.33 7.55 -17.77
N ALA A 93 -6.21 6.86 -17.92
CA ALA A 93 -5.59 6.05 -16.89
C ALA A 93 -4.62 6.90 -16.05
N LEU A 94 -4.76 6.87 -14.73
CA LEU A 94 -4.02 7.67 -13.76
C LEU A 94 -3.40 6.74 -12.70
N ALA A 95 -2.10 6.39 -12.83
CA ALA A 95 -1.39 5.59 -11.85
C ALA A 95 -0.72 6.48 -10.81
N VAL A 96 -1.18 6.39 -9.57
CA VAL A 96 -0.86 7.32 -8.48
C VAL A 96 0.22 6.75 -7.57
N TYR A 97 1.21 7.57 -7.22
CA TYR A 97 2.14 7.27 -6.14
C TYR A 97 1.49 7.58 -4.80
N LEU A 98 1.30 6.58 -3.96
CA LEU A 98 0.74 6.74 -2.62
C LEU A 98 1.64 7.63 -1.74
N ARG A 99 1.08 8.13 -0.61
CA ARG A 99 1.85 8.91 0.37
C ARG A 99 3.10 8.15 0.82
N GLY A 100 4.25 8.83 0.85
CA GLY A 100 5.54 8.23 1.18
C GLY A 100 6.24 7.49 0.02
N TYR A 101 5.72 7.56 -1.21
CA TYR A 101 6.32 6.90 -2.37
C TYR A 101 6.70 7.86 -3.50
N GLY A 102 7.76 7.51 -4.21
CA GLY A 102 8.19 8.21 -5.41
C GLY A 102 8.25 9.73 -5.23
N PRO A 103 7.62 10.52 -6.12
CA PRO A 103 7.61 11.98 -6.05
C PRO A 103 6.55 12.56 -5.11
N THR A 104 5.62 11.76 -4.56
CA THR A 104 4.60 12.26 -3.64
C THR A 104 5.22 12.82 -2.35
N ARG A 105 4.84 14.03 -1.95
CA ARG A 105 5.41 14.74 -0.79
C ARG A 105 4.32 15.32 0.08
N PHE A 106 4.54 15.32 1.40
CA PHE A 106 3.73 16.09 2.33
C PHE A 106 4.02 17.59 2.14
N LEU A 107 2.97 18.41 2.10
CA LEU A 107 3.10 19.88 1.95
C LEU A 107 3.65 20.51 3.23
N ASP A 108 3.27 19.99 4.39
CA ASP A 108 3.86 20.39 5.68
C ASP A 108 5.11 19.54 5.98
N PRO A 109 6.31 20.15 5.95
CA PRO A 109 7.55 19.42 6.22
C PRO A 109 7.66 18.96 7.68
N THR A 110 6.88 19.56 8.59
CA THR A 110 6.91 19.30 10.05
C THR A 110 5.78 18.40 10.52
N GLY A 111 4.75 18.17 9.68
CA GLY A 111 3.59 17.34 9.96
C GLY A 111 3.93 15.87 10.18
N ALA A 112 3.05 15.16 10.86
CA ALA A 112 3.18 13.72 11.06
C ALA A 112 3.12 12.95 9.71
N ARG A 113 3.96 11.92 9.58
CA ARG A 113 3.99 11.02 8.41
C ARG A 113 3.08 9.84 8.65
N THR A 114 1.79 10.11 8.73
CA THR A 114 0.77 9.10 8.98
C THR A 114 0.34 8.41 7.67
N ALA A 115 -0.01 7.13 7.75
CA ALA A 115 -0.45 6.33 6.63
C ALA A 115 -1.45 5.24 7.09
N GLU A 116 -2.39 5.61 7.97
CA GLU A 116 -3.53 4.78 8.29
C GLU A 116 -4.46 4.60 7.08
N GLN A 117 -5.27 3.56 7.10
CA GLN A 117 -6.12 3.24 5.96
C GLN A 117 -7.10 4.37 5.59
N ALA A 118 -7.63 5.09 6.57
CA ALA A 118 -8.52 6.22 6.34
C ALA A 118 -7.81 7.35 5.60
N ALA A 119 -6.56 7.65 5.95
CA ALA A 119 -5.76 8.67 5.31
C ALA A 119 -5.47 8.32 3.84
N ILE A 120 -5.08 7.07 3.56
CA ILE A 120 -4.79 6.61 2.19
C ILE A 120 -6.09 6.57 1.36
N GLY A 121 -7.22 6.20 1.97
CA GLY A 121 -8.53 6.25 1.31
C GLY A 121 -8.96 7.68 0.98
N GLN A 122 -8.73 8.64 1.88
CA GLN A 122 -9.02 10.05 1.66
C GLN A 122 -8.15 10.66 0.55
N ASP A 123 -6.86 10.27 0.45
CA ASP A 123 -5.97 10.73 -0.62
C ASP A 123 -6.51 10.44 -2.03
N VAL A 124 -7.30 9.37 -2.20
CA VAL A 124 -7.93 9.07 -3.51
C VAL A 124 -8.95 10.13 -3.87
N ILE A 125 -9.73 10.58 -2.91
CA ILE A 125 -10.74 11.63 -3.10
C ILE A 125 -10.06 12.99 -3.30
N ASP A 126 -9.08 13.30 -2.47
CA ASP A 126 -8.31 14.55 -2.56
C ASP A 126 -7.58 14.67 -3.90
N PHE A 127 -7.03 13.56 -4.41
CA PHE A 127 -6.43 13.48 -5.75
C PHE A 127 -7.48 13.74 -6.86
N ALA A 128 -8.65 13.09 -6.75
CA ALA A 128 -9.73 13.28 -7.70
C ALA A 128 -10.24 14.73 -7.69
N ASP A 129 -10.36 15.36 -6.52
CA ASP A 129 -10.80 16.74 -6.37
C ASP A 129 -9.76 17.72 -6.92
N ALA A 130 -8.49 17.50 -6.65
CA ALA A 130 -7.39 18.31 -7.18
C ALA A 130 -7.34 18.29 -8.71
N LEU A 131 -7.70 17.18 -9.33
CA LEU A 131 -7.82 17.04 -10.79
C LEU A 131 -9.22 17.39 -11.31
N LYS A 132 -10.16 17.80 -10.45
CA LYS A 132 -11.56 18.14 -10.79
C LYS A 132 -12.30 16.98 -11.46
N LEU A 133 -12.08 15.76 -10.97
CA LEU A 133 -12.73 14.55 -11.46
C LEU A 133 -14.01 14.29 -10.65
N PRO A 134 -15.21 14.60 -11.18
CA PRO A 134 -16.46 14.42 -10.43
C PRO A 134 -16.78 12.94 -10.18
N ARG A 135 -16.40 12.07 -11.12
CA ARG A 135 -16.57 10.62 -11.06
C ARG A 135 -15.38 9.92 -11.70
N PHE A 136 -15.04 8.73 -11.18
CA PHE A 136 -13.94 7.92 -11.69
C PHE A 136 -14.22 6.43 -11.45
N ALA A 137 -13.46 5.55 -12.12
CA ALA A 137 -13.31 4.16 -11.71
C ALA A 137 -12.01 4.00 -10.92
N VAL A 138 -11.91 2.97 -10.10
CA VAL A 138 -10.72 2.72 -9.29
C VAL A 138 -10.28 1.27 -9.37
N ALA A 139 -8.97 1.04 -9.41
CA ALA A 139 -8.39 -0.28 -9.18
C ALA A 139 -7.22 -0.17 -8.20
N GLY A 140 -7.03 -1.22 -7.40
CA GLY A 140 -5.90 -1.24 -6.47
C GLY A 140 -5.62 -2.62 -5.92
N PHE A 141 -4.39 -2.82 -5.44
CA PHE A 141 -3.95 -4.01 -4.74
C PHE A 141 -3.25 -3.63 -3.43
N ASP A 142 -3.21 -4.53 -2.46
CA ASP A 142 -2.58 -4.34 -1.15
C ASP A 142 -3.08 -3.06 -0.46
N TRP A 143 -2.23 -2.09 -0.08
CA TRP A 143 -2.63 -0.80 0.49
C TRP A 143 -3.45 0.04 -0.49
N GLY A 144 -3.11 0.02 -1.79
CA GLY A 144 -3.91 0.63 -2.84
C GLY A 144 -5.27 -0.04 -3.02
N GLY A 145 -5.33 -1.38 -2.86
CA GLY A 145 -6.59 -2.12 -2.83
C GLY A 145 -7.47 -1.72 -1.65
N ARG A 146 -6.86 -1.46 -0.49
CA ARG A 146 -7.55 -0.93 0.68
C ARG A 146 -8.11 0.47 0.43
N ALA A 147 -7.30 1.37 -0.15
CA ALA A 147 -7.75 2.69 -0.54
C ALA A 147 -8.90 2.65 -1.55
N ALA A 148 -8.82 1.76 -2.55
CA ALA A 148 -9.90 1.52 -3.51
C ALA A 148 -11.19 1.03 -2.83
N CYS A 149 -11.09 0.09 -1.89
CA CYS A 149 -12.23 -0.36 -1.09
C CYS A 149 -12.87 0.78 -0.29
N ILE A 150 -12.04 1.63 0.37
CA ILE A 150 -12.52 2.74 1.19
C ILE A 150 -13.21 3.79 0.32
N ALA A 151 -12.59 4.22 -0.78
CA ALA A 151 -13.20 5.16 -1.72
C ALA A 151 -14.54 4.62 -2.25
N SER A 152 -14.60 3.32 -2.61
CA SER A 152 -15.82 2.69 -3.13
C SER A 152 -16.93 2.54 -2.09
N ALA A 153 -16.58 2.34 -0.81
CA ALA A 153 -17.55 2.15 0.26
C ALA A 153 -18.10 3.48 0.82
N LEU A 154 -17.23 4.50 0.95
CA LEU A 154 -17.59 5.76 1.59
C LEU A 154 -18.03 6.84 0.59
N TYR A 155 -17.63 6.72 -0.69
CA TYR A 155 -17.93 7.70 -1.74
C TYR A 155 -18.53 7.04 -3.00
N PRO A 156 -19.62 6.25 -2.85
CA PRO A 156 -20.21 5.49 -3.97
C PRO A 156 -20.71 6.40 -5.12
N ASP A 157 -21.08 7.65 -4.83
CA ASP A 157 -21.48 8.61 -5.87
C ASP A 157 -20.31 9.10 -6.74
N ARG A 158 -19.08 9.00 -6.21
CA ARG A 158 -17.85 9.39 -6.90
C ARG A 158 -17.23 8.22 -7.67
N VAL A 159 -17.38 6.99 -7.16
CA VAL A 159 -16.81 5.78 -7.76
C VAL A 159 -17.85 5.10 -8.63
N ARG A 160 -17.59 5.06 -9.94
CA ARG A 160 -18.49 4.43 -10.92
C ARG A 160 -18.40 2.90 -10.89
N ALA A 161 -17.18 2.36 -10.76
CA ALA A 161 -16.88 0.94 -10.72
C ALA A 161 -15.53 0.69 -10.07
N ALA A 162 -15.29 -0.52 -9.55
CA ALA A 162 -14.03 -0.89 -8.92
C ALA A 162 -13.48 -2.23 -9.40
N VAL A 163 -12.14 -2.34 -9.49
CA VAL A 163 -11.43 -3.62 -9.57
C VAL A 163 -10.58 -3.77 -8.30
N LEU A 164 -10.95 -4.74 -7.47
CA LEU A 164 -10.40 -4.94 -6.13
C LEU A 164 -9.48 -6.17 -6.14
N ILE A 165 -8.17 -5.94 -6.25
CA ILE A 165 -7.18 -7.02 -6.25
C ILE A 165 -6.89 -7.39 -4.81
N GLY A 166 -7.22 -8.65 -4.45
CA GLY A 166 -7.20 -9.14 -3.08
C GLY A 166 -8.57 -9.10 -2.37
N GLY A 167 -9.62 -8.58 -3.02
CA GLY A 167 -10.99 -8.57 -2.49
C GLY A 167 -11.28 -7.40 -1.55
N TYR A 168 -12.14 -7.64 -0.54
CA TYR A 168 -12.52 -6.64 0.44
C TYR A 168 -11.44 -6.47 1.52
N LEU A 169 -10.72 -5.34 1.51
CA LEU A 169 -9.52 -5.13 2.34
C LEU A 169 -9.70 -4.14 3.51
N ILE A 170 -10.88 -3.58 3.74
CA ILE A 170 -11.12 -2.69 4.88
C ILE A 170 -11.00 -3.47 6.19
N GLN A 171 -10.25 -2.92 7.15
CA GLN A 171 -10.01 -3.52 8.45
C GLN A 171 -10.65 -2.72 9.57
N ASN A 172 -10.96 -3.39 10.67
CA ASN A 172 -11.24 -2.74 11.92
C ASN A 172 -9.92 -2.43 12.64
N THR A 173 -9.60 -1.14 12.75
CA THR A 173 -8.43 -0.60 13.45
C THR A 173 -8.82 0.12 14.75
N VAL A 174 -10.06 0.00 15.19
CA VAL A 174 -10.60 0.65 16.39
C VAL A 174 -10.60 -0.32 17.57
N THR A 175 -10.90 -1.59 17.32
CA THR A 175 -10.92 -2.62 18.37
C THR A 175 -9.87 -3.69 18.08
N PRO A 176 -9.12 -4.15 19.10
CA PRO A 176 -8.09 -5.16 18.92
C PRO A 176 -8.61 -6.41 18.22
N ALA A 177 -7.88 -6.85 17.21
CA ALA A 177 -8.19 -8.07 16.50
C ALA A 177 -7.97 -9.30 17.39
N ARG A 178 -8.68 -10.40 17.09
CA ARG A 178 -8.36 -11.70 17.68
C ARG A 178 -6.99 -12.15 17.16
N PRO A 179 -6.22 -12.93 17.95
CA PRO A 179 -4.96 -13.49 17.48
C PRO A 179 -5.14 -14.21 16.15
N ALA A 180 -4.24 -13.96 15.21
CA ALA A 180 -4.22 -14.65 13.92
C ALA A 180 -3.76 -16.09 14.09
N ALA A 181 -4.16 -16.98 13.15
CA ALA A 181 -3.67 -18.34 13.09
C ALA A 181 -2.14 -18.37 12.92
N PRO A 182 -1.41 -19.36 13.49
CA PRO A 182 0.04 -19.43 13.45
C PRO A 182 0.64 -19.30 12.04
N GLU A 183 0.02 -19.93 11.04
CA GLU A 183 0.46 -19.86 9.65
C GLU A 183 0.31 -18.47 9.06
N ALA A 184 -0.74 -17.74 9.44
CA ALA A 184 -0.92 -16.34 9.04
C ALA A 184 0.12 -15.44 9.72
N VAL A 185 0.41 -15.66 11.01
CA VAL A 185 1.48 -14.93 11.73
C VAL A 185 2.81 -15.13 11.02
N ARG A 186 3.17 -16.36 10.65
CA ARG A 186 4.40 -16.64 9.92
C ARG A 186 4.49 -15.94 8.57
N ARG A 187 3.41 -15.94 7.79
CA ARG A 187 3.37 -15.24 6.48
C ARG A 187 3.45 -13.72 6.62
N LEU A 188 2.93 -13.18 7.71
CA LEU A 188 2.91 -11.75 7.99
C LEU A 188 4.09 -11.29 8.86
N TRP A 189 5.23 -12.03 8.84
CA TRP A 189 6.40 -11.77 9.67
C TRP A 189 6.88 -10.32 9.62
N TYR A 190 6.85 -9.69 8.44
CA TYR A 190 7.27 -8.33 8.21
C TYR A 190 6.44 -7.31 8.99
N GLN A 191 5.15 -7.57 9.22
CA GLN A 191 4.29 -6.70 10.01
C GLN A 191 4.74 -6.67 11.47
N TRP A 192 5.10 -7.83 12.03
CA TRP A 192 5.63 -7.93 13.38
C TRP A 192 7.02 -7.29 13.48
N TYR A 193 7.85 -7.50 12.47
CA TYR A 193 9.15 -6.87 12.36
C TYR A 193 9.04 -5.33 12.36
N PHE A 194 8.17 -4.76 11.53
CA PHE A 194 7.96 -3.30 11.46
C PHE A 194 7.32 -2.69 12.71
N ASN A 195 6.73 -3.49 13.58
CA ASN A 195 6.27 -3.05 14.89
C ASN A 195 7.40 -2.88 15.92
N THR A 196 8.62 -3.33 15.61
CA THR A 196 9.82 -3.18 16.45
C THR A 196 10.70 -2.02 15.99
N ASP A 197 11.56 -1.52 16.89
CA ASP A 197 12.55 -0.50 16.52
C ASP A 197 13.66 -1.10 15.62
N ALA A 198 13.99 -2.38 15.82
CA ALA A 198 14.88 -3.12 14.92
C ALA A 198 14.32 -3.20 13.49
N GLY A 199 13.00 -3.39 13.35
CA GLY A 199 12.33 -3.42 12.06
C GLY A 199 12.33 -2.05 11.37
N ARG A 200 12.12 -0.97 12.12
CA ARG A 200 12.28 0.38 11.59
C ARG A 200 13.71 0.63 11.09
N ALA A 201 14.70 0.36 11.92
CA ALA A 201 16.12 0.52 11.56
C ALA A 201 16.49 -0.36 10.35
N GLY A 202 15.95 -1.59 10.30
CA GLY A 202 16.14 -2.50 9.18
C GLY A 202 15.60 -1.93 7.87
N LEU A 203 14.40 -1.34 7.90
CA LEU A 203 13.81 -0.69 6.72
C LEU A 203 14.60 0.56 6.32
N GLU A 204 15.09 1.35 7.27
CA GLU A 204 15.95 2.52 7.01
C GLU A 204 17.24 2.13 6.30
N GLN A 205 17.91 1.08 6.76
CA GLN A 205 19.24 0.69 6.28
C GLN A 205 19.23 -0.25 5.10
N ASN A 206 18.21 -1.13 4.98
CA ASN A 206 18.17 -2.23 4.02
C ASN A 206 16.85 -2.27 3.22
N ARG A 207 16.20 -1.13 2.99
CA ARG A 207 14.87 -1.06 2.35
C ARG A 207 14.77 -1.84 1.04
N ARG A 208 15.75 -1.67 0.14
CA ARG A 208 15.75 -2.38 -1.15
C ARG A 208 15.87 -3.90 -0.97
N GLY A 209 16.75 -4.36 -0.08
CA GLY A 209 16.92 -5.78 0.20
C GLY A 209 15.67 -6.41 0.79
N LEU A 210 15.05 -5.75 1.79
CA LEU A 210 13.80 -6.22 2.41
C LEU A 210 12.65 -6.27 1.40
N CYS A 211 12.47 -5.21 0.60
CA CYS A 211 11.43 -5.17 -0.42
C CYS A 211 11.63 -6.23 -1.51
N ALA A 212 12.89 -6.48 -1.93
CA ALA A 212 13.19 -7.54 -2.89
C ALA A 212 12.91 -8.96 -2.33
N VAL A 213 13.10 -9.18 -1.02
CA VAL A 213 12.68 -10.44 -0.36
C VAL A 213 11.16 -10.59 -0.47
N MET A 214 10.40 -9.54 -0.14
CA MET A 214 8.94 -9.57 -0.20
C MET A 214 8.41 -9.80 -1.62
N TRP A 215 9.02 -9.19 -2.63
CA TRP A 215 8.64 -9.44 -4.03
C TRP A 215 8.77 -10.93 -4.40
N ARG A 216 9.87 -11.55 -4.01
CA ARG A 216 10.10 -13.00 -4.26
C ARG A 216 9.19 -13.91 -3.45
N GLU A 217 8.92 -13.54 -2.18
CA GLU A 217 8.09 -14.37 -1.31
C GLU A 217 6.60 -14.27 -1.64
N TRP A 218 6.12 -13.06 -2.03
CA TRP A 218 4.68 -12.84 -2.24
C TRP A 218 4.20 -13.24 -3.62
N SER A 219 5.12 -13.28 -4.60
CA SER A 219 4.89 -13.80 -5.95
C SER A 219 5.94 -14.85 -6.31
N PRO A 220 5.87 -16.06 -5.73
CA PRO A 220 6.95 -17.05 -5.81
C PRO A 220 7.16 -17.61 -7.22
N THR A 221 6.16 -17.54 -8.08
CA THR A 221 6.23 -18.00 -9.48
C THR A 221 6.67 -16.90 -10.45
N TRP A 222 6.65 -15.64 -10.01
CA TRP A 222 7.04 -14.50 -10.84
C TRP A 222 8.56 -14.38 -11.00
N ARG A 223 8.99 -14.12 -12.22
CA ARG A 223 10.40 -13.90 -12.59
C ARG A 223 10.58 -12.47 -13.07
N PHE A 224 10.58 -11.52 -12.13
CA PHE A 224 10.88 -10.12 -12.43
C PHE A 224 12.37 -9.89 -12.70
N SER A 225 12.69 -8.89 -13.52
CA SER A 225 14.07 -8.50 -13.76
C SER A 225 14.58 -7.52 -12.70
N ASP A 226 15.90 -7.45 -12.56
CA ASP A 226 16.54 -6.47 -11.67
C ASP A 226 16.23 -5.03 -12.12
N GLU A 227 16.09 -4.78 -13.42
CA GLU A 227 15.75 -3.47 -13.98
C GLU A 227 14.34 -3.04 -13.52
N MET A 228 13.36 -3.93 -13.61
CA MET A 228 11.99 -3.68 -13.14
C MET A 228 11.96 -3.37 -11.64
N PHE A 229 12.60 -4.22 -10.84
CA PHE A 229 12.67 -3.98 -9.39
C PHE A 229 13.40 -2.67 -9.07
N ASN A 230 14.54 -2.40 -9.73
CA ASN A 230 15.31 -1.19 -9.49
C ASN A 230 14.56 0.09 -9.91
N LEU A 231 13.71 0.03 -10.92
CA LEU A 231 12.85 1.13 -11.32
C LEU A 231 11.87 1.49 -10.17
N THR A 232 11.10 0.51 -9.69
CA THR A 232 10.18 0.64 -8.56
C THR A 232 10.92 1.06 -7.27
N ALA A 233 12.08 0.46 -7.00
CA ALA A 233 12.83 0.71 -5.78
C ALA A 233 13.36 2.16 -5.64
N ARG A 234 13.38 2.95 -6.72
CA ARG A 234 13.64 4.40 -6.62
C ARG A 234 12.57 5.13 -5.81
N SER A 235 11.35 4.64 -5.84
CA SER A 235 10.25 5.20 -5.04
C SER A 235 10.45 5.04 -3.54
N PHE A 236 11.22 4.04 -3.11
CA PHE A 236 11.54 3.81 -1.70
C PHE A 236 12.58 4.80 -1.17
N ASP A 237 13.24 5.57 -2.06
CA ASP A 237 14.17 6.65 -1.68
C ASP A 237 13.42 7.95 -1.30
N ASN A 238 12.08 7.96 -1.37
CA ASN A 238 11.25 9.03 -0.82
C ASN A 238 11.58 9.25 0.67
N PRO A 239 11.83 10.49 1.12
CA PRO A 239 12.23 10.77 2.51
C PRO A 239 11.17 10.37 3.54
N ASP A 240 9.91 10.28 3.14
CA ASP A 240 8.78 9.93 4.01
C ASP A 240 8.44 8.44 3.96
N PHE A 241 9.12 7.63 3.09
CA PHE A 241 8.81 6.23 2.86
C PHE A 241 8.82 5.40 4.15
N VAL A 242 9.93 5.46 4.88
CA VAL A 242 10.08 4.67 6.12
C VAL A 242 9.02 5.04 7.14
N ASP A 243 8.81 6.33 7.36
CA ASP A 243 7.83 6.81 8.34
C ASP A 243 6.41 6.36 7.98
N CYS A 244 6.00 6.51 6.72
CA CYS A 244 4.68 6.08 6.24
C CYS A 244 4.49 4.56 6.34
N VAL A 245 5.47 3.77 5.90
CA VAL A 245 5.39 2.29 5.98
C VAL A 245 5.33 1.83 7.44
N ILE A 246 6.22 2.31 8.30
CA ILE A 246 6.23 1.93 9.72
C ILE A 246 4.93 2.36 10.39
N HIS A 247 4.44 3.58 10.12
CA HIS A 247 3.18 4.05 10.68
C HIS A 247 2.01 3.16 10.26
N SER A 248 1.88 2.83 8.97
CA SER A 248 0.77 2.02 8.47
C SER A 248 0.66 0.66 9.16
N TYR A 249 1.80 -0.03 9.37
CA TYR A 249 1.82 -1.32 10.06
C TYR A 249 1.71 -1.22 11.57
N ARG A 250 2.25 -0.18 12.20
CA ARG A 250 2.06 0.06 13.64
C ARG A 250 0.62 0.45 13.96
N HIS A 251 0.01 1.36 13.18
CA HIS A 251 -1.38 1.77 13.38
C HIS A 251 -2.34 0.59 13.24
N ARG A 252 -2.22 -0.20 12.18
CA ARG A 252 -3.09 -1.38 11.98
C ARG A 252 -2.95 -2.44 13.08
N ASN A 253 -1.83 -2.45 13.81
CA ASN A 253 -1.57 -3.36 14.94
C ASN A 253 -1.69 -2.67 16.32
N PHE A 254 -2.31 -1.50 16.38
CA PHE A 254 -2.58 -0.73 17.60
C PHE A 254 -1.33 -0.23 18.34
N ASN A 255 -0.19 -0.10 17.65
CA ASN A 255 1.09 0.34 18.19
C ASN A 255 1.49 1.77 17.75
N ALA A 256 0.60 2.46 17.05
CA ALA A 256 0.72 3.89 16.75
C ALA A 256 -0.67 4.52 16.69
N PRO A 257 -0.84 5.79 17.15
CA PRO A 257 -2.09 6.52 16.96
C PRO A 257 -2.26 6.93 15.51
N GLY A 258 -3.50 7.01 15.02
CA GLY A 258 -3.82 7.69 13.77
C GLY A 258 -4.01 9.20 13.98
N GLU A 259 -4.19 9.93 12.90
CA GLU A 259 -4.52 11.35 12.97
C GLU A 259 -5.93 11.57 13.54
N PRO A 260 -6.11 12.54 14.46
CA PRO A 260 -7.42 12.82 15.06
C PRO A 260 -8.52 13.10 14.03
N ARG A 261 -8.21 13.76 12.92
CA ARG A 261 -9.18 14.07 11.85
C ARG A 261 -9.75 12.83 11.15
N PHE A 262 -9.09 11.67 11.23
CA PHE A 262 -9.55 10.43 10.61
C PHE A 262 -10.25 9.48 11.59
N LEU A 263 -10.36 9.81 12.87
CA LEU A 263 -10.96 8.93 13.87
C LEU A 263 -12.41 8.53 13.55
N ASP A 264 -13.20 9.47 13.00
CA ASP A 264 -14.60 9.16 12.66
C ASP A 264 -14.67 8.28 11.40
N ILE A 265 -13.77 8.48 10.45
CA ILE A 265 -13.65 7.60 9.28
C ILE A 265 -13.21 6.20 9.73
N GLU A 266 -12.21 6.06 10.60
CA GLU A 266 -11.78 4.76 11.11
C GLU A 266 -12.92 4.04 11.87
N ARG A 267 -13.76 4.76 12.63
CA ARG A 267 -14.96 4.21 13.26
C ARG A 267 -15.99 3.71 12.25
N GLN A 268 -16.20 4.45 11.15
CA GLN A 268 -17.07 4.00 10.07
C GLN A 268 -16.51 2.73 9.42
N LEU A 269 -15.21 2.70 9.12
CA LEU A 269 -14.53 1.55 8.53
C LEU A 269 -14.54 0.31 9.44
N ALA A 270 -14.48 0.50 10.76
CA ALA A 270 -14.57 -0.58 11.75
C ALA A 270 -15.89 -1.36 11.66
N ASN A 271 -16.97 -0.71 11.20
CA ASN A 271 -18.27 -1.34 10.96
C ASN A 271 -18.34 -2.10 9.62
N ARG A 272 -17.22 -2.15 8.86
CA ARG A 272 -17.11 -2.85 7.58
C ARG A 272 -18.21 -2.45 6.58
N PRO A 273 -18.27 -1.16 6.17
CA PRO A 273 -19.30 -0.67 5.26
C PRO A 273 -19.27 -1.44 3.95
N ALA A 274 -20.45 -1.73 3.38
CA ALA A 274 -20.54 -2.43 2.12
C ALA A 274 -20.06 -1.56 0.95
N ILE A 275 -19.41 -2.20 -0.03
CA ILE A 275 -19.05 -1.59 -1.30
C ILE A 275 -20.25 -1.77 -2.24
N SER A 276 -21.03 -0.70 -2.40
CA SER A 276 -22.30 -0.72 -3.16
C SER A 276 -22.14 -0.38 -4.66
N VAL A 277 -20.92 -0.14 -5.12
CA VAL A 277 -20.62 0.08 -6.53
C VAL A 277 -20.35 -1.24 -7.25
N PRO A 278 -20.61 -1.36 -8.56
CA PRO A 278 -20.22 -2.52 -9.36
C PRO A 278 -18.74 -2.82 -9.22
N ALA A 279 -18.39 -4.05 -8.88
CA ALA A 279 -17.02 -4.45 -8.63
C ALA A 279 -16.66 -5.79 -9.26
N ILE A 280 -15.41 -5.93 -9.70
CA ILE A 280 -14.78 -7.22 -10.00
C ILE A 280 -13.64 -7.42 -9.02
N VAL A 281 -13.58 -8.61 -8.43
CA VAL A 281 -12.48 -9.03 -7.57
C VAL A 281 -11.49 -9.88 -8.37
N LEU A 282 -10.21 -9.56 -8.25
CA LEU A 282 -9.13 -10.37 -8.81
C LEU A 282 -8.26 -10.93 -7.68
N HIS A 283 -7.79 -12.16 -7.85
CA HIS A 283 -6.77 -12.77 -7.00
C HIS A 283 -5.71 -13.47 -7.86
N GLY A 284 -4.46 -13.39 -7.45
CA GLY A 284 -3.42 -14.26 -7.99
C GLY A 284 -3.60 -15.68 -7.46
N GLY A 285 -3.55 -16.69 -8.33
CA GLY A 285 -3.67 -18.10 -7.96
C GLY A 285 -2.49 -18.60 -7.12
N ASP A 286 -1.32 -17.95 -7.26
CA ASP A 286 -0.07 -18.24 -6.56
C ASP A 286 0.28 -17.19 -5.49
N ASP A 287 -0.68 -16.34 -5.09
CA ASP A 287 -0.45 -15.34 -4.03
C ASP A 287 -0.10 -16.03 -2.71
N ALA A 288 1.04 -15.66 -2.13
CA ALA A 288 1.54 -16.25 -0.89
C ALA A 288 0.62 -16.00 0.33
N PHE A 289 -0.27 -15.00 0.26
CA PHE A 289 -1.22 -14.73 1.36
C PHE A 289 -2.42 -15.67 1.39
N GLY A 290 -2.63 -16.47 0.37
CA GLY A 290 -3.63 -17.53 0.36
C GLY A 290 -4.09 -17.88 -1.05
N ARG A 291 -4.69 -19.08 -1.17
CA ARG A 291 -5.39 -19.49 -2.39
C ARG A 291 -6.88 -19.25 -2.20
N PRO A 292 -7.43 -18.17 -2.76
CA PRO A 292 -8.86 -17.92 -2.70
C PRO A 292 -9.61 -18.91 -3.59
N SER A 293 -10.85 -19.21 -3.21
CA SER A 293 -11.79 -19.91 -4.09
C SER A 293 -12.34 -18.95 -5.14
N ALA A 294 -12.64 -19.44 -6.34
CA ALA A 294 -13.36 -18.68 -7.35
C ALA A 294 -14.86 -18.48 -6.97
N GLU A 295 -15.37 -19.26 -6.04
CA GLU A 295 -16.73 -19.12 -5.54
C GLU A 295 -16.91 -17.79 -4.79
N ILE A 296 -17.98 -17.08 -5.08
CA ILE A 296 -18.39 -15.88 -4.34
C ILE A 296 -19.14 -16.32 -3.09
N THR A 297 -18.52 -16.15 -1.92
CA THR A 297 -19.11 -16.51 -0.64
C THR A 297 -20.24 -15.57 -0.23
N ALA A 298 -21.12 -16.03 0.67
CA ALA A 298 -22.16 -15.18 1.24
C ALA A 298 -21.60 -13.92 1.94
N ALA A 299 -20.45 -14.05 2.60
CA ALA A 299 -19.78 -12.93 3.26
C ALA A 299 -19.24 -11.89 2.24
N GLU A 300 -18.69 -12.33 1.12
CA GLU A 300 -18.27 -11.43 0.03
C GLU A 300 -19.48 -10.76 -0.61
N ARG A 301 -20.56 -11.50 -0.82
CA ARG A 301 -21.80 -10.94 -1.36
C ARG A 301 -22.42 -9.89 -0.41
N ALA A 302 -22.35 -10.10 0.89
CA ALA A 302 -22.81 -9.12 1.87
C ALA A 302 -21.92 -7.87 1.91
N ALA A 303 -20.59 -8.05 1.80
CA ALA A 303 -19.63 -6.94 1.79
C ALA A 303 -19.64 -6.17 0.45
N MET A 304 -19.96 -6.83 -0.64
CA MET A 304 -19.99 -6.29 -2.01
C MET A 304 -21.27 -6.73 -2.73
N PRO A 305 -22.44 -6.13 -2.41
CA PRO A 305 -23.73 -6.59 -2.95
C PRO A 305 -23.82 -6.47 -4.49
N GLN A 306 -23.03 -5.59 -5.11
CA GLN A 306 -22.92 -5.46 -6.56
C GLN A 306 -21.63 -6.09 -7.13
N LEU A 307 -21.10 -7.12 -6.48
CA LEU A 307 -19.98 -7.90 -7.02
C LEU A 307 -20.40 -8.61 -8.31
N VAL A 308 -19.85 -8.15 -9.43
CA VAL A 308 -20.15 -8.66 -10.79
C VAL A 308 -19.47 -10.00 -11.03
N ASP A 309 -18.19 -10.11 -10.65
CA ASP A 309 -17.36 -11.27 -10.94
C ASP A 309 -16.20 -11.40 -9.93
N LYS A 310 -15.69 -12.63 -9.79
CA LYS A 310 -14.50 -12.95 -9.00
C LYS A 310 -13.61 -13.88 -9.81
N ARG A 311 -12.41 -13.46 -10.11
CA ARG A 311 -11.46 -14.16 -10.97
C ARG A 311 -10.22 -14.58 -10.21
N ILE A 312 -9.81 -15.83 -10.39
CA ILE A 312 -8.52 -16.34 -9.98
C ILE A 312 -7.62 -16.34 -11.21
N VAL A 313 -6.52 -15.59 -11.14
CA VAL A 313 -5.58 -15.44 -12.25
C VAL A 313 -4.43 -16.42 -12.02
N GLU A 314 -4.48 -17.54 -12.73
CA GLU A 314 -3.47 -18.60 -12.60
C GLU A 314 -2.07 -18.12 -13.06
N GLY A 315 -1.03 -18.61 -12.38
CA GLY A 315 0.36 -18.24 -12.67
C GLY A 315 0.66 -16.77 -12.38
N ALA A 316 -0.01 -16.20 -11.39
CA ALA A 316 0.26 -14.87 -10.85
C ALA A 316 0.16 -14.90 -9.32
N GLY A 317 1.02 -14.12 -8.68
CA GLY A 317 1.04 -13.94 -7.23
C GLY A 317 0.39 -12.62 -6.80
N HIS A 318 1.06 -11.96 -5.88
CA HIS A 318 0.57 -10.75 -5.22
C HIS A 318 0.62 -9.49 -6.11
N PHE A 319 1.65 -9.39 -6.96
CA PHE A 319 1.89 -8.21 -7.80
C PHE A 319 1.18 -8.32 -9.15
N LEU A 320 -0.11 -8.65 -9.10
CA LEU A 320 -0.94 -8.97 -10.27
C LEU A 320 -0.88 -7.93 -11.40
N PRO A 321 -0.84 -6.60 -11.16
CA PRO A 321 -0.73 -5.62 -12.24
C PRO A 321 0.56 -5.74 -13.05
N HIS A 322 1.68 -6.11 -12.40
CA HIS A 322 2.94 -6.41 -13.08
C HIS A 322 2.91 -7.75 -13.80
N GLU A 323 2.38 -8.78 -13.12
CA GLU A 323 2.44 -10.17 -13.58
C GLU A 323 1.48 -10.46 -14.74
N LYS A 324 0.29 -9.88 -14.69
CA LYS A 324 -0.81 -10.11 -15.64
C LYS A 324 -1.57 -8.83 -15.97
N PRO A 325 -0.89 -7.83 -16.55
CA PRO A 325 -1.50 -6.52 -16.82
C PRO A 325 -2.76 -6.59 -17.68
N ASN A 326 -2.81 -7.53 -18.64
CA ASN A 326 -3.98 -7.69 -19.52
C ASN A 326 -5.22 -8.17 -18.76
N GLU A 327 -5.08 -9.01 -17.74
CA GLU A 327 -6.18 -9.48 -16.91
C GLU A 327 -6.76 -8.33 -16.07
N VAL A 328 -5.89 -7.47 -15.54
CA VAL A 328 -6.31 -6.28 -14.80
C VAL A 328 -7.03 -5.28 -15.73
N ALA A 329 -6.48 -5.02 -16.91
CA ALA A 329 -7.10 -4.14 -17.90
C ALA A 329 -8.47 -4.70 -18.36
N SER A 330 -8.54 -6.00 -18.65
CA SER A 330 -9.81 -6.67 -19.03
C SER A 330 -10.87 -6.53 -17.95
N ALA A 331 -10.53 -6.79 -16.68
CA ALA A 331 -11.47 -6.66 -15.56
C ALA A 331 -12.01 -5.22 -15.43
N LEU A 332 -11.14 -4.20 -15.60
CA LEU A 332 -11.57 -2.79 -15.61
C LEU A 332 -12.53 -2.49 -16.75
N LEU A 333 -12.22 -2.95 -17.96
CA LEU A 333 -13.08 -2.74 -19.12
C LEU A 333 -14.41 -3.47 -18.96
N ASP A 334 -14.41 -4.68 -18.40
CA ASP A 334 -15.60 -5.48 -18.20
C ASP A 334 -16.54 -4.85 -17.16
N VAL A 335 -16.02 -4.46 -15.97
CA VAL A 335 -16.86 -3.83 -14.97
C VAL A 335 -17.43 -2.49 -15.44
N LEU A 336 -16.68 -1.71 -16.22
CA LEU A 336 -17.16 -0.45 -16.77
C LEU A 336 -18.26 -0.61 -17.82
N ARG A 337 -18.32 -1.75 -18.54
CA ARG A 337 -19.42 -2.07 -19.46
C ARG A 337 -20.75 -2.32 -18.73
N THR A 338 -20.71 -2.83 -17.50
CA THR A 338 -21.92 -3.08 -16.69
C THR A 338 -22.57 -1.82 -16.16
N THR A 339 -21.89 -0.67 -16.26
CA THR A 339 -22.29 0.61 -15.66
C THR A 339 -22.71 1.68 -16.69
N ARG A 340 -23.00 1.29 -17.92
CA ARG A 340 -23.44 2.20 -19.00
C ARG A 340 -24.86 2.73 -18.78
#